data_e47a422e9fa9f14d174fea2ee4131a2c
#
_entry.id   e47a422e9fa9f14d174fea2ee4131a2c
#
_cell.length_a   1.000
_cell.length_b   1.000
_cell.length_c   1.000
_cell.angle_alpha   90.00
_cell.angle_beta   90.00
_cell.angle_gamma   90.00
#
_symmetry.space_group_name_H-M   'P 1'
#
loop_
_entity.id
_entity.type
_entity.pdbx_description
1 polymer ?
#
loop_
_entity_poly.entity_id
_entity_poly.type
_entity_poly.pdbx_seq_one_letter_code
_entity_poly.pdbx_strand_id
1 'polypeptide(L)'
;FASYDVVSRYYSYALQYYKNSKDEIQWLPICGIPQTIIANKTLFEQYGIKIPKNYKEYAQACQQFYDNGIKPYSLDLAEDWSAHEVIQTGAIGEFMSLDGIEWRSSAESASGDIAFDDALWKRIFSETNTFLKDSHFTSDDISVDVNTATQMFLEGKAAMFHGYPALMQEFQEQMDAELTRIPFFSQISDEAFINMTPSLNIAFNKELEKDQEKLDLAFDVLDRMISKEGQTLIAEGKGVISLNVDVPNMMEDVPGLEDEINNNSVYIRYSAQKSFDASLKAVHG
;
A
#
# COMPACT_ATOMS: atom_id res chain seq x y z
N PHE A 1 -12.55 -18.57 -13.36
CA PHE A 1 -11.24 -18.13 -13.92
C PHE A 1 -10.22 -19.28 -13.99
N ALA A 2 -10.16 -20.21 -13.04
CA ALA A 2 -9.15 -21.28 -13.01
C ALA A 2 -9.15 -22.17 -14.26
N SER A 3 -10.29 -22.40 -14.89
CA SER A 3 -10.41 -23.24 -16.11
C SER A 3 -9.81 -22.62 -17.37
N TYR A 4 -9.44 -21.33 -17.33
CA TYR A 4 -8.87 -20.58 -18.46
C TYR A 4 -7.39 -20.25 -18.28
N ASP A 5 -6.70 -20.89 -17.34
CA ASP A 5 -5.27 -20.69 -17.04
C ASP A 5 -4.86 -19.22 -16.79
N VAL A 6 -5.80 -18.45 -16.24
CA VAL A 6 -5.59 -17.03 -15.94
C VAL A 6 -4.69 -16.85 -14.74
N VAL A 7 -4.89 -17.69 -13.72
CA VAL A 7 -4.28 -17.54 -12.39
C VAL A 7 -2.76 -17.70 -12.40
N SER A 8 -2.25 -18.59 -13.29
CA SER A 8 -0.80 -18.85 -13.41
C SER A 8 0.02 -17.67 -13.89
N ARG A 9 -0.63 -16.68 -14.49
CA ARG A 9 0.03 -15.46 -15.00
C ARG A 9 0.23 -14.39 -13.96
N TYR A 10 -0.38 -14.55 -12.79
CA TYR A 10 -0.30 -13.55 -11.72
C TYR A 10 0.82 -13.83 -10.74
N TYR A 11 1.47 -12.77 -10.26
CA TYR A 11 2.27 -12.88 -9.06
C TYR A 11 1.42 -13.43 -7.90
N SER A 12 1.99 -14.31 -7.10
CA SER A 12 1.25 -14.99 -6.02
C SER A 12 0.66 -14.00 -5.00
N TYR A 13 1.37 -12.91 -4.69
CA TYR A 13 0.89 -11.87 -3.80
C TYR A 13 -0.39 -11.19 -4.31
N ALA A 14 -0.56 -11.05 -5.64
CA ALA A 14 -1.69 -10.33 -6.23
C ALA A 14 -3.04 -11.03 -6.03
N LEU A 15 -3.04 -12.35 -5.89
CA LEU A 15 -4.26 -13.16 -5.77
C LEU A 15 -4.49 -13.73 -4.36
N GLN A 16 -3.56 -13.52 -3.45
CA GLN A 16 -3.58 -14.13 -2.12
C GLN A 16 -4.90 -13.90 -1.36
N TYR A 17 -5.51 -12.70 -1.52
CA TYR A 17 -6.71 -12.29 -0.80
C TYR A 17 -7.99 -12.30 -1.66
N TYR A 18 -7.93 -12.85 -2.88
CA TYR A 18 -9.08 -12.90 -3.79
C TYR A 18 -9.81 -14.26 -3.77
N LYS A 19 -9.35 -15.16 -2.93
CA LYS A 19 -9.96 -16.48 -2.75
C LYS A 19 -11.04 -16.44 -1.67
N ASN A 20 -12.19 -17.02 -1.96
CA ASN A 20 -13.22 -17.23 -0.96
C ASN A 20 -12.93 -18.48 -0.11
N SER A 21 -13.80 -18.79 0.85
CA SER A 21 -13.69 -19.98 1.72
C SER A 21 -13.70 -21.33 1.00
N LYS A 22 -14.00 -21.34 -0.31
CA LYS A 22 -13.98 -22.53 -1.18
C LYS A 22 -12.78 -22.54 -2.14
N ASP A 23 -11.80 -21.67 -1.90
CA ASP A 23 -10.63 -21.48 -2.78
C ASP A 23 -10.97 -21.01 -4.22
N GLU A 24 -12.16 -20.39 -4.39
CA GLU A 24 -12.62 -19.86 -5.67
C GLU A 24 -12.26 -18.39 -5.80
N ILE A 25 -11.73 -17.99 -6.96
CA ILE A 25 -11.44 -16.58 -7.30
C ILE A 25 -12.62 -16.05 -8.09
N GLN A 26 -13.31 -15.05 -7.52
CA GLN A 26 -14.50 -14.43 -8.11
C GLN A 26 -14.21 -13.12 -8.84
N TRP A 27 -13.10 -12.47 -8.52
CA TRP A 27 -12.63 -11.23 -9.14
C TRP A 27 -11.15 -11.34 -9.42
N LEU A 28 -10.68 -10.57 -10.40
CA LEU A 28 -9.28 -10.47 -10.74
C LEU A 28 -8.87 -8.99 -10.78
N PRO A 29 -7.80 -8.61 -10.08
CA PRO A 29 -7.22 -7.29 -10.24
C PRO A 29 -6.48 -7.19 -11.57
N ILE A 30 -6.55 -6.05 -12.24
CA ILE A 30 -5.84 -5.82 -13.50
C ILE A 30 -4.48 -5.17 -13.28
N CYS A 31 -4.34 -4.34 -12.25
CA CYS A 31 -3.08 -3.70 -11.92
C CYS A 31 -2.90 -3.57 -10.41
N GLY A 32 -1.70 -3.21 -9.98
CA GLY A 32 -1.38 -2.84 -8.62
C GLY A 32 -1.06 -1.35 -8.51
N ILE A 33 -1.54 -0.70 -7.45
CA ILE A 33 -1.16 0.66 -7.10
C ILE A 33 -0.14 0.59 -5.96
N PRO A 34 1.15 0.87 -6.21
CA PRO A 34 2.19 0.82 -5.19
C PRO A 34 2.16 2.09 -4.34
N GLN A 35 1.72 1.97 -3.11
CA GLN A 35 1.73 3.06 -2.14
C GLN A 35 3.06 3.11 -1.40
N THR A 36 3.58 4.31 -1.23
CA THR A 36 4.83 4.64 -0.57
C THR A 36 4.68 5.97 0.17
N ILE A 37 5.74 6.47 0.74
CA ILE A 37 5.83 7.83 1.25
C ILE A 37 6.39 8.73 0.13
N ILE A 38 5.66 9.76 -0.27
CA ILE A 38 6.17 10.83 -1.14
C ILE A 38 6.98 11.78 -0.27
N ALA A 39 8.22 12.04 -0.64
CA ALA A 39 9.12 12.91 0.10
C ALA A 39 9.51 14.13 -0.75
N ASN A 40 9.48 15.31 -0.16
CA ASN A 40 10.00 16.53 -0.76
C ASN A 40 11.53 16.53 -0.68
N LYS A 41 12.19 16.00 -1.71
CA LYS A 41 13.64 15.86 -1.79
C LYS A 41 14.35 17.21 -1.65
N THR A 42 13.76 18.27 -2.20
CA THR A 42 14.31 19.64 -2.06
C THR A 42 14.39 20.06 -0.60
N LEU A 43 13.38 19.75 0.25
CA LEU A 43 13.46 20.02 1.69
C LEU A 43 14.54 19.17 2.36
N PHE A 44 14.66 17.90 2.02
CA PHE A 44 15.72 17.04 2.55
C PHE A 44 17.10 17.66 2.27
N GLU A 45 17.35 18.09 1.03
CA GLU A 45 18.61 18.74 0.63
C GLU A 45 18.82 20.09 1.34
N GLN A 46 17.77 20.91 1.41
CA GLN A 46 17.82 22.23 2.05
C GLN A 46 18.24 22.17 3.52
N TYR A 47 17.75 21.16 4.25
CA TYR A 47 18.06 20.97 5.66
C TYR A 47 19.25 20.02 5.89
N GLY A 48 19.90 19.51 4.83
CA GLY A 48 21.02 18.59 4.94
C GLY A 48 20.65 17.22 5.52
N ILE A 49 19.37 16.86 5.41
CA ILE A 49 18.80 15.58 5.88
C ILE A 49 18.92 14.55 4.75
N LYS A 50 19.36 13.35 5.06
CA LYS A 50 19.46 12.28 4.07
C LYS A 50 18.11 11.59 3.87
N ILE A 51 17.82 11.17 2.64
CA ILE A 51 16.70 10.26 2.37
C ILE A 51 16.95 8.95 3.12
N PRO A 52 16.01 8.52 3.99
CA PRO A 52 16.20 7.34 4.83
C PRO A 52 16.16 6.04 4.01
N LYS A 53 16.92 5.05 4.48
CA LYS A 53 17.02 3.71 3.91
C LYS A 53 16.54 2.60 4.84
N ASN A 54 16.21 2.94 6.08
CA ASN A 54 15.67 2.05 7.11
C ASN A 54 14.87 2.85 8.13
N TYR A 55 14.16 2.16 9.03
CA TYR A 55 13.32 2.81 10.03
C TYR A 55 14.08 3.76 10.96
N LYS A 56 15.28 3.38 11.38
CA LYS A 56 16.11 4.24 12.26
C LYS A 56 16.46 5.57 11.59
N GLU A 57 16.83 5.54 10.32
CA GLU A 57 17.13 6.74 9.55
C GLU A 57 15.86 7.58 9.32
N TYR A 58 14.70 6.93 9.10
CA TYR A 58 13.40 7.58 9.01
C TYR A 58 13.06 8.36 10.28
N ALA A 59 13.15 7.72 11.45
CA ALA A 59 12.89 8.37 12.73
C ALA A 59 13.86 9.55 12.98
N GLN A 60 15.14 9.41 12.62
CA GLN A 60 16.12 10.50 12.71
C GLN A 60 15.77 11.67 11.77
N ALA A 61 15.35 11.39 10.53
CA ALA A 61 14.92 12.42 9.60
C ALA A 61 13.69 13.17 10.11
N CYS A 62 12.71 12.45 10.66
CA CYS A 62 11.53 13.04 11.28
C CYS A 62 11.91 13.99 12.44
N GLN A 63 12.80 13.55 13.34
CA GLN A 63 13.27 14.39 14.44
C GLN A 63 13.96 15.67 13.92
N GLN A 64 14.82 15.54 12.90
CA GLN A 64 15.52 16.70 12.34
C GLN A 64 14.57 17.70 11.69
N PHE A 65 13.54 17.25 10.95
CA PHE A 65 12.52 18.14 10.41
C PHE A 65 11.74 18.84 11.51
N TYR A 66 11.32 18.09 12.53
CA TYR A 66 10.60 18.65 13.67
C TYR A 66 11.40 19.73 14.39
N ASP A 67 12.70 19.49 14.63
CA ASP A 67 13.61 20.47 15.27
C ASP A 67 13.78 21.76 14.43
N ASN A 68 13.57 21.67 13.13
CA ASN A 68 13.59 22.80 12.20
C ASN A 68 12.20 23.44 11.97
N GLY A 69 11.17 23.02 12.70
CA GLY A 69 9.82 23.57 12.61
C GLY A 69 9.04 23.11 11.36
N ILE A 70 9.51 22.06 10.68
CA ILE A 70 8.83 21.42 9.55
C ILE A 70 8.10 20.19 10.07
N LYS A 71 6.82 20.02 9.70
CA LYS A 71 6.10 18.79 10.01
C LYS A 71 6.75 17.62 9.26
N PRO A 72 7.19 16.54 9.95
CA PRO A 72 7.87 15.46 9.25
C PRO A 72 6.98 14.75 8.24
N TYR A 73 5.75 14.44 8.66
CA TYR A 73 4.82 13.65 7.85
C TYR A 73 3.40 14.20 7.98
N SER A 74 2.74 14.49 6.87
CA SER A 74 1.35 14.93 6.81
C SER A 74 0.45 13.78 6.37
N LEU A 75 -0.64 13.56 7.11
CA LEU A 75 -1.67 12.55 6.87
C LEU A 75 -3.05 13.12 7.14
N ASP A 76 -4.04 12.60 6.45
CA ASP A 76 -5.46 12.91 6.56
C ASP A 76 -6.17 12.01 7.60
N LEU A 77 -5.74 12.09 8.87
CA LEU A 77 -6.22 11.20 9.93
C LEU A 77 -7.70 11.39 10.32
N ALA A 78 -8.39 12.42 9.80
CA ALA A 78 -9.82 12.57 9.95
C ALA A 78 -10.63 11.51 9.17
N GLU A 79 -9.99 10.83 8.21
CA GLU A 79 -10.64 9.79 7.42
C GLU A 79 -10.40 8.39 8.04
N ASP A 80 -11.47 7.63 8.21
CA ASP A 80 -11.41 6.29 8.83
C ASP A 80 -10.41 5.35 8.13
N TRP A 81 -10.34 5.43 6.80
CA TRP A 81 -9.44 4.60 6.01
C TRP A 81 -7.96 4.96 6.24
N SER A 82 -7.65 6.23 6.50
CA SER A 82 -6.27 6.67 6.79
C SER A 82 -5.78 6.16 8.14
N ALA A 83 -6.62 6.14 9.16
CA ALA A 83 -6.27 5.55 10.45
C ALA A 83 -5.93 4.06 10.29
N HIS A 84 -6.69 3.34 9.46
CA HIS A 84 -6.41 1.95 9.13
C HIS A 84 -5.09 1.77 8.36
N GLU A 85 -4.79 2.65 7.40
CA GLU A 85 -3.51 2.66 6.67
C GLU A 85 -2.32 2.90 7.60
N VAL A 86 -2.45 3.80 8.56
CA VAL A 86 -1.39 4.09 9.54
C VAL A 86 -1.05 2.87 10.39
N ILE A 87 -2.06 2.10 10.82
CA ILE A 87 -1.83 0.85 11.56
C ILE A 87 -1.05 -0.13 10.68
N GLN A 88 -1.46 -0.30 9.44
CA GLN A 88 -0.84 -1.27 8.54
C GLN A 88 0.58 -0.86 8.13
N THR A 89 0.79 0.40 7.80
CA THR A 89 2.11 0.90 7.35
C THR A 89 3.06 1.15 8.51
N GLY A 90 2.57 1.61 9.66
CA GLY A 90 3.36 1.83 10.87
C GLY A 90 3.87 0.54 11.52
N ALA A 91 3.14 -0.56 11.36
CA ALA A 91 3.52 -1.88 11.86
C ALA A 91 3.72 -2.91 10.73
N ILE A 92 4.17 -2.45 9.56
CA ILE A 92 4.27 -3.29 8.36
C ILE A 92 5.16 -4.52 8.55
N GLY A 93 6.22 -4.40 9.37
CA GLY A 93 7.10 -5.52 9.70
C GLY A 93 6.37 -6.64 10.43
N GLU A 94 5.52 -6.30 11.39
CA GLU A 94 4.70 -7.31 12.10
C GLU A 94 3.68 -7.96 11.17
N PHE A 95 3.04 -7.20 10.28
CA PHE A 95 2.13 -7.77 9.29
C PHE A 95 2.81 -8.68 8.26
N MET A 96 4.09 -8.45 7.98
CA MET A 96 4.91 -9.28 7.08
C MET A 96 5.67 -10.40 7.79
N SER A 97 5.64 -10.45 9.12
CA SER A 97 6.15 -11.58 9.91
C SER A 97 5.33 -12.86 9.67
N LEU A 98 5.87 -14.01 10.06
CA LEU A 98 5.13 -15.28 9.95
C LEU A 98 3.81 -15.24 10.72
N ASP A 99 3.81 -14.70 11.95
CA ASP A 99 2.58 -14.53 12.75
C ASP A 99 1.57 -13.64 12.05
N GLY A 100 2.03 -12.53 11.45
CA GLY A 100 1.19 -11.59 10.72
C GLY A 100 0.57 -12.19 9.45
N ILE A 101 1.35 -12.97 8.70
CA ILE A 101 0.87 -13.67 7.51
C ILE A 101 -0.18 -14.72 7.89
N GLU A 102 0.07 -15.50 8.95
CA GLU A 102 -0.86 -16.49 9.46
C GLU A 102 -2.17 -15.85 9.94
N TRP A 103 -2.05 -14.77 10.71
CA TRP A 103 -3.22 -14.01 11.19
C TRP A 103 -4.05 -13.47 10.02
N ARG A 104 -3.43 -12.82 9.01
CA ARG A 104 -4.14 -12.29 7.84
C ARG A 104 -4.88 -13.39 7.08
N SER A 105 -4.23 -14.53 6.85
CA SER A 105 -4.84 -15.68 6.18
C SER A 105 -6.04 -16.26 6.95
N SER A 106 -5.95 -16.29 8.28
CA SER A 106 -7.06 -16.75 9.13
C SER A 106 -8.18 -15.74 9.20
N ALA A 107 -7.88 -14.45 9.28
CA ALA A 107 -8.87 -13.37 9.31
C ALA A 107 -9.70 -13.32 8.03
N GLU A 108 -9.07 -13.48 6.86
CA GLU A 108 -9.76 -13.52 5.57
C GLU A 108 -10.73 -14.71 5.43
N SER A 109 -10.38 -15.84 6.04
CA SER A 109 -11.20 -17.06 6.03
C SER A 109 -12.21 -17.16 7.15
N ALA A 110 -12.15 -16.24 8.15
CA ALA A 110 -12.99 -16.30 9.35
C ALA A 110 -14.48 -16.15 9.04
N SER A 111 -15.29 -16.99 9.67
CA SER A 111 -16.76 -16.93 9.61
C SER A 111 -17.39 -16.17 10.78
N GLY A 112 -16.58 -15.66 11.71
CA GLY A 112 -16.99 -14.98 12.96
C GLY A 112 -16.28 -13.65 13.18
N ASP A 113 -16.40 -13.13 14.41
CA ASP A 113 -15.68 -11.92 14.80
C ASP A 113 -14.17 -12.16 14.85
N ILE A 114 -13.40 -11.16 14.43
CA ILE A 114 -11.94 -11.18 14.46
C ILE A 114 -11.49 -10.64 15.81
N ALA A 115 -10.62 -11.37 16.52
CA ALA A 115 -10.05 -10.94 17.78
C ALA A 115 -8.75 -10.14 17.56
N PHE A 116 -8.58 -9.08 18.35
CA PHE A 116 -7.41 -8.18 18.34
C PHE A 116 -6.67 -8.15 19.68
N ASP A 117 -6.88 -9.13 20.54
CA ASP A 117 -6.34 -9.19 21.90
C ASP A 117 -5.13 -10.10 22.08
N ASP A 118 -4.67 -10.71 21.01
CA ASP A 118 -3.50 -11.60 21.01
C ASP A 118 -2.16 -10.87 21.11
N ALA A 119 -1.07 -11.63 21.23
CA ALA A 119 0.28 -11.10 21.35
C ALA A 119 0.72 -10.34 20.09
N LEU A 120 0.27 -10.75 18.90
CA LEU A 120 0.58 -10.09 17.64
C LEU A 120 0.01 -8.66 17.62
N TRP A 121 -1.28 -8.50 17.96
CA TRP A 121 -1.92 -7.19 17.94
C TRP A 121 -1.36 -6.23 19.00
N LYS A 122 -0.90 -6.74 20.12
CA LYS A 122 -0.15 -5.92 21.08
C LYS A 122 1.15 -5.38 20.50
N ARG A 123 1.87 -6.17 19.70
CA ARG A 123 3.06 -5.70 18.99
C ARG A 123 2.69 -4.70 17.90
N ILE A 124 1.68 -4.99 17.08
CA ILE A 124 1.17 -4.09 16.04
C ILE A 124 0.83 -2.72 16.62
N PHE A 125 0.03 -2.64 17.68
CA PHE A 125 -0.31 -1.36 18.31
C PHE A 125 0.90 -0.67 18.94
N SER A 126 1.85 -1.44 19.49
CA SER A 126 3.10 -0.88 20.02
C SER A 126 3.94 -0.22 18.93
N GLU A 127 4.11 -0.88 17.78
CA GLU A 127 4.84 -0.34 16.64
C GLU A 127 4.12 0.85 15.99
N THR A 128 2.80 0.76 15.82
CA THR A 128 1.98 1.88 15.34
C THR A 128 2.16 3.12 16.23
N ASN A 129 2.12 2.93 17.54
CA ASN A 129 2.33 4.03 18.48
C ASN A 129 3.77 4.60 18.42
N THR A 130 4.78 3.75 18.22
CA THR A 130 6.15 4.17 18.00
C THR A 130 6.27 4.98 16.70
N PHE A 131 5.70 4.48 15.60
CA PHE A 131 5.66 5.18 14.32
C PHE A 131 5.00 6.57 14.44
N LEU A 132 3.85 6.67 15.10
CA LEU A 132 3.16 7.94 15.30
C LEU A 132 4.01 8.92 16.12
N LYS A 133 4.68 8.45 17.18
CA LYS A 133 5.57 9.29 18.00
C LYS A 133 6.80 9.75 17.21
N ASP A 134 7.47 8.85 16.52
CA ASP A 134 8.68 9.15 15.76
C ASP A 134 8.37 10.06 14.56
N SER A 135 7.17 9.97 14.00
CA SER A 135 6.67 10.88 12.97
C SER A 135 6.12 12.21 13.52
N HIS A 136 6.18 12.43 14.84
CA HIS A 136 5.69 13.62 15.55
C HIS A 136 4.21 13.93 15.32
N PHE A 137 3.37 12.89 15.24
CA PHE A 137 1.91 13.08 15.28
C PHE A 137 1.42 13.44 16.67
N THR A 138 0.43 14.33 16.70
CA THR A 138 -0.21 14.84 17.92
C THR A 138 -1.73 14.59 17.87
N SER A 139 -2.43 14.87 18.95
CA SER A 139 -3.91 14.80 18.97
C SER A 139 -4.58 15.74 17.97
N ASP A 140 -3.93 16.83 17.59
CA ASP A 140 -4.48 17.80 16.64
C ASP A 140 -4.52 17.23 15.21
N ASP A 141 -3.64 16.29 14.90
CA ASP A 141 -3.57 15.62 13.59
C ASP A 141 -4.78 14.73 13.31
N ILE A 142 -5.50 14.27 14.35
CA ILE A 142 -6.70 13.43 14.20
C ILE A 142 -7.82 14.16 13.43
N SER A 143 -7.83 15.50 13.46
CA SER A 143 -8.81 16.33 12.76
C SER A 143 -8.37 16.82 11.38
N VAL A 144 -7.18 16.43 10.93
CA VAL A 144 -6.63 16.84 9.63
C VAL A 144 -7.30 16.07 8.52
N ASP A 145 -8.02 16.77 7.64
CA ASP A 145 -8.63 16.21 6.44
C ASP A 145 -7.65 16.14 5.27
N VAL A 146 -8.05 15.47 4.19
CA VAL A 146 -7.22 15.27 2.99
C VAL A 146 -6.78 16.60 2.36
N ASN A 147 -7.64 17.60 2.32
CA ASN A 147 -7.32 18.90 1.73
C ASN A 147 -6.26 19.64 2.55
N THR A 148 -6.43 19.65 3.86
CA THR A 148 -5.46 20.25 4.79
C THR A 148 -4.11 19.54 4.73
N ALA A 149 -4.09 18.22 4.77
CA ALA A 149 -2.85 17.43 4.66
C ALA A 149 -2.13 17.69 3.33
N THR A 150 -2.86 17.68 2.22
CA THR A 150 -2.35 17.96 0.87
C THR A 150 -1.76 19.38 0.80
N GLN A 151 -2.49 20.39 1.30
CA GLN A 151 -2.03 21.77 1.27
C GLN A 151 -0.75 21.97 2.09
N MET A 152 -0.63 21.31 3.25
CA MET A 152 0.58 21.37 4.06
C MET A 152 1.80 20.83 3.30
N PHE A 153 1.63 19.75 2.55
CA PHE A 153 2.71 19.19 1.75
C PHE A 153 3.07 20.08 0.55
N LEU A 154 2.06 20.54 -0.21
CA LEU A 154 2.27 21.41 -1.38
C LEU A 154 2.94 22.74 -1.03
N GLU A 155 2.66 23.29 0.15
CA GLU A 155 3.28 24.51 0.67
C GLU A 155 4.68 24.29 1.29
N GLY A 156 5.19 23.07 1.29
CA GLY A 156 6.47 22.71 1.92
C GLY A 156 6.45 22.82 3.46
N LYS A 157 5.29 22.85 4.10
CA LYS A 157 5.13 22.83 5.56
C LYS A 157 5.27 21.43 6.13
N ALA A 158 5.11 20.40 5.29
CA ALA A 158 5.39 19.01 5.62
C ALA A 158 6.42 18.44 4.65
N ALA A 159 7.34 17.61 5.18
CA ALA A 159 8.41 17.02 4.39
C ALA A 159 7.99 15.74 3.64
N MET A 160 7.01 15.03 4.17
CA MET A 160 6.55 13.74 3.63
C MET A 160 5.02 13.67 3.59
N PHE A 161 4.49 12.88 2.66
CA PHE A 161 3.07 12.62 2.46
C PHE A 161 2.83 11.16 2.06
N HIS A 162 1.74 10.55 2.49
CA HIS A 162 1.34 9.22 2.03
C HIS A 162 0.82 9.28 0.59
N GLY A 163 1.34 8.43 -0.31
CA GLY A 163 0.84 8.48 -1.65
C GLY A 163 1.35 7.38 -2.59
N TYR A 164 1.08 7.58 -3.84
CA TYR A 164 1.37 6.66 -4.94
C TYR A 164 1.89 7.44 -6.16
N PRO A 165 2.48 6.78 -7.18
CA PRO A 165 3.20 7.47 -8.25
C PRO A 165 2.38 8.51 -9.02
N ALA A 166 1.09 8.25 -9.30
CA ALA A 166 0.25 9.21 -10.00
C ALA A 166 0.01 10.47 -9.16
N LEU A 167 -0.21 10.34 -7.86
CA LEU A 167 -0.34 11.48 -6.95
C LEU A 167 0.98 12.26 -6.84
N MET A 168 2.12 11.57 -6.79
CA MET A 168 3.42 12.23 -6.81
C MET A 168 3.62 13.07 -8.08
N GLN A 169 3.20 12.54 -9.24
CA GLN A 169 3.26 13.30 -10.50
C GLN A 169 2.35 14.54 -10.45
N GLU A 170 1.14 14.41 -9.92
CA GLU A 170 0.23 15.55 -9.73
C GLU A 170 0.84 16.63 -8.82
N PHE A 171 1.49 16.24 -7.73
CA PHE A 171 2.19 17.17 -6.85
C PHE A 171 3.39 17.81 -7.52
N GLN A 172 4.15 17.03 -8.30
CA GLN A 172 5.30 17.54 -9.04
C GLN A 172 4.93 18.65 -10.04
N GLU A 173 3.71 18.61 -10.60
CA GLU A 173 3.19 19.66 -11.50
C GLU A 173 2.79 20.94 -10.74
N GLN A 174 2.52 20.84 -9.44
CA GLN A 174 2.06 21.95 -8.61
C GLN A 174 3.16 22.57 -7.74
N MET A 175 4.28 21.89 -7.57
CA MET A 175 5.38 22.29 -6.68
C MET A 175 6.64 22.61 -7.48
N ASP A 176 7.32 23.70 -7.11
CA ASP A 176 8.71 23.96 -7.54
C ASP A 176 9.70 23.23 -6.60
N ALA A 177 9.58 21.90 -6.57
CA ALA A 177 10.39 21.04 -5.71
C ALA A 177 10.60 19.68 -6.38
N GLU A 178 11.76 19.07 -6.18
CA GLU A 178 12.01 17.69 -6.58
C GLU A 178 11.38 16.74 -5.55
N LEU A 179 10.59 15.80 -6.02
CA LEU A 179 9.97 14.76 -5.19
C LEU A 179 10.65 13.42 -5.41
N THR A 180 10.62 12.57 -4.40
CA THR A 180 11.05 11.18 -4.47
C THR A 180 10.11 10.31 -3.66
N ARG A 181 10.30 8.99 -3.71
CA ARG A 181 9.52 8.04 -2.93
C ARG A 181 10.39 7.37 -1.88
N ILE A 182 9.80 7.08 -0.72
CA ILE A 182 10.42 6.33 0.37
C ILE A 182 9.51 5.13 0.66
N PRO A 183 10.04 3.91 0.78
CA PRO A 183 9.25 2.74 1.16
C PRO A 183 8.81 2.83 2.62
N PHE A 184 7.90 1.96 3.03
CA PHE A 184 7.61 1.72 4.44
C PHE A 184 8.66 0.77 5.01
N PHE A 185 9.25 1.14 6.14
CA PHE A 185 10.30 0.36 6.77
C PHE A 185 9.78 -0.49 7.93
N SER A 186 10.29 -1.68 8.04
CA SER A 186 10.10 -2.52 9.22
C SER A 186 10.79 -1.91 10.44
N GLN A 187 10.14 -1.95 11.60
CA GLN A 187 10.74 -1.61 12.88
C GLN A 187 11.49 -2.79 13.52
N ILE A 188 11.20 -4.02 13.07
CA ILE A 188 11.75 -5.26 13.62
C ILE A 188 12.82 -5.91 12.76
N SER A 189 13.06 -5.37 11.55
CA SER A 189 14.09 -5.84 10.62
C SER A 189 14.60 -4.67 9.77
N ASP A 190 15.64 -4.90 8.97
CA ASP A 190 16.15 -3.91 8.00
C ASP A 190 15.40 -3.95 6.65
N GLU A 191 14.22 -4.59 6.61
CA GLU A 191 13.43 -4.75 5.40
C GLU A 191 12.59 -3.50 5.10
N ALA A 192 12.34 -3.30 3.82
CA ALA A 192 11.51 -2.23 3.28
C ALA A 192 10.39 -2.80 2.41
N PHE A 193 9.23 -2.16 2.45
CA PHE A 193 8.01 -2.64 1.80
C PHE A 193 7.29 -1.54 1.04
N ILE A 194 6.61 -1.93 -0.02
CA ILE A 194 5.52 -1.12 -0.59
C ILE A 194 4.19 -1.67 -0.09
N ASN A 195 3.25 -0.78 0.22
CA ASN A 195 1.88 -1.19 0.45
C ASN A 195 1.16 -1.19 -0.89
N MET A 196 0.83 -2.37 -1.41
CA MET A 196 0.21 -2.50 -2.72
C MET A 196 -1.29 -2.72 -2.61
N THR A 197 -2.04 -1.90 -3.34
CA THR A 197 -3.48 -2.08 -3.50
C THR A 197 -3.76 -2.66 -4.89
N PRO A 198 -4.16 -3.94 -5.00
CA PRO A 198 -4.68 -4.48 -6.25
C PRO A 198 -5.90 -3.70 -6.70
N SER A 199 -5.96 -3.32 -7.96
CA SER A 199 -6.94 -2.37 -8.47
C SER A 199 -7.52 -2.77 -9.84
N LEU A 200 -8.56 -2.04 -10.27
CA LEU A 200 -9.32 -2.34 -11.48
C LEU A 200 -9.85 -3.77 -11.46
N ASN A 201 -10.55 -4.13 -10.40
CA ASN A 201 -11.06 -5.47 -10.21
C ASN A 201 -12.15 -5.81 -11.23
N ILE A 202 -11.97 -6.92 -11.94
CA ILE A 202 -12.92 -7.45 -12.92
C ILE A 202 -13.61 -8.68 -12.36
N ALA A 203 -14.93 -8.69 -12.44
CA ALA A 203 -15.76 -9.85 -12.21
C ALA A 203 -16.70 -10.04 -13.40
N PHE A 204 -16.97 -11.29 -13.78
CA PHE A 204 -17.94 -11.59 -14.82
C PHE A 204 -19.33 -11.74 -14.26
N ASN A 205 -20.31 -11.17 -14.97
CA ASN A 205 -21.71 -11.37 -14.62
C ASN A 205 -22.08 -12.84 -14.83
N LYS A 206 -22.73 -13.45 -13.82
CA LYS A 206 -23.16 -14.85 -13.85
C LYS A 206 -24.06 -15.18 -15.05
N GLU A 207 -24.81 -14.20 -15.58
CA GLU A 207 -25.65 -14.41 -16.76
C GLU A 207 -24.87 -14.80 -18.02
N LEU A 208 -23.55 -14.50 -18.08
CA LEU A 208 -22.68 -14.93 -19.17
C LEU A 208 -22.56 -16.46 -19.27
N GLU A 209 -22.79 -17.21 -18.19
CA GLU A 209 -22.80 -18.68 -18.21
C GLU A 209 -23.89 -19.24 -19.15
N LYS A 210 -24.91 -18.43 -19.49
CA LYS A 210 -26.02 -18.81 -20.39
C LYS A 210 -25.72 -18.56 -21.88
N ASP A 211 -24.60 -17.91 -22.20
CA ASP A 211 -24.22 -17.52 -23.57
C ASP A 211 -22.72 -17.73 -23.74
N GLN A 212 -22.36 -18.92 -24.22
CA GLN A 212 -20.97 -19.34 -24.35
C GLN A 212 -20.15 -18.42 -25.26
N GLU A 213 -20.76 -17.92 -26.35
CA GLU A 213 -20.05 -16.98 -27.25
C GLU A 213 -19.67 -15.69 -26.57
N LYS A 214 -20.57 -15.11 -25.78
CA LYS A 214 -20.25 -13.92 -25.00
C LYS A 214 -19.28 -14.18 -23.87
N LEU A 215 -19.35 -15.35 -23.23
CA LEU A 215 -18.42 -15.75 -22.21
C LEU A 215 -17.01 -15.86 -22.78
N ASP A 216 -16.85 -16.51 -23.94
CA ASP A 216 -15.56 -16.68 -24.61
C ASP A 216 -14.99 -15.29 -25.02
N LEU A 217 -15.81 -14.40 -25.58
CA LEU A 217 -15.38 -13.03 -25.88
C LEU A 217 -14.95 -12.24 -24.62
N ALA A 218 -15.65 -12.42 -23.51
CA ALA A 218 -15.26 -11.79 -22.24
C ALA A 218 -13.89 -12.29 -21.75
N PHE A 219 -13.62 -13.60 -21.89
CA PHE A 219 -12.31 -14.16 -21.59
C PHE A 219 -11.24 -13.71 -22.58
N ASP A 220 -11.53 -13.56 -23.87
CA ASP A 220 -10.59 -13.01 -24.84
C ASP A 220 -10.17 -11.58 -24.50
N VAL A 221 -11.10 -10.75 -24.04
CA VAL A 221 -10.78 -9.39 -23.56
C VAL A 221 -9.89 -9.45 -22.32
N LEU A 222 -10.27 -10.26 -21.32
CA LEU A 222 -9.48 -10.44 -20.11
C LEU A 222 -8.07 -10.97 -20.43
N ASP A 223 -7.96 -11.95 -21.30
CA ASP A 223 -6.68 -12.56 -21.73
C ASP A 223 -5.74 -11.51 -22.32
N ARG A 224 -6.25 -10.59 -23.14
CA ARG A 224 -5.46 -9.47 -23.67
C ARG A 224 -5.01 -8.51 -22.59
N MET A 225 -5.89 -8.19 -21.63
CA MET A 225 -5.55 -7.26 -20.53
C MET A 225 -4.47 -7.84 -19.61
N ILE A 226 -4.51 -9.15 -19.34
CA ILE A 226 -3.55 -9.82 -18.45
C ILE A 226 -2.36 -10.45 -19.18
N SER A 227 -2.32 -10.38 -20.52
CA SER A 227 -1.17 -10.83 -21.30
C SER A 227 0.08 -9.99 -20.97
N LYS A 228 1.28 -10.51 -21.30
CA LYS A 228 2.52 -9.74 -21.15
C LYS A 228 2.44 -8.40 -21.87
N GLU A 229 1.92 -8.38 -23.11
CA GLU A 229 1.77 -7.15 -23.90
C GLU A 229 0.80 -6.16 -23.23
N GLY A 230 -0.40 -6.62 -22.82
CA GLY A 230 -1.39 -5.78 -22.15
C GLY A 230 -0.86 -5.23 -20.82
N GLN A 231 -0.20 -6.07 -20.03
CA GLN A 231 0.37 -5.66 -18.76
C GLN A 231 1.59 -4.73 -18.90
N THR A 232 2.39 -4.88 -19.97
CA THR A 232 3.46 -3.93 -20.30
C THR A 232 2.87 -2.54 -20.59
N LEU A 233 1.82 -2.48 -21.42
CA LEU A 233 1.13 -1.21 -21.71
C LEU A 233 0.52 -0.57 -20.45
N ILE A 234 -0.02 -1.38 -19.55
CA ILE A 234 -0.57 -0.92 -18.27
C ILE A 234 0.55 -0.34 -17.39
N ALA A 235 1.70 -1.03 -17.31
CA ALA A 235 2.84 -0.57 -16.51
C ALA A 235 3.52 0.68 -17.09
N GLU A 236 3.50 0.86 -18.43
CA GLU A 236 3.97 2.08 -19.11
C GLU A 236 3.05 3.28 -18.81
N GLY A 237 1.77 3.03 -18.52
CA GLY A 237 0.85 4.02 -17.98
C GLY A 237 1.25 4.36 -16.56
N LYS A 238 1.87 5.52 -16.36
CA LYS A 238 2.46 5.94 -15.08
C LYS A 238 1.51 5.77 -13.90
N GLY A 239 2.01 5.19 -12.82
CA GLY A 239 1.31 5.16 -11.54
C GLY A 239 0.80 3.80 -11.09
N VAL A 240 0.94 2.76 -11.90
CA VAL A 240 0.55 1.39 -11.55
C VAL A 240 1.66 0.39 -11.90
N ILE A 241 1.62 -0.78 -11.28
CA ILE A 241 2.53 -1.89 -11.59
C ILE A 241 1.76 -3.04 -12.21
N SER A 242 2.47 -3.83 -13.02
CA SER A 242 1.95 -5.07 -13.58
C SER A 242 1.74 -6.12 -12.48
N LEU A 243 0.72 -6.93 -12.64
CA LEU A 243 0.49 -8.12 -11.81
C LEU A 243 0.86 -9.43 -12.54
N ASN A 244 1.38 -9.33 -13.77
CA ASN A 244 1.81 -10.49 -14.57
C ASN A 244 3.27 -10.84 -14.27
N VAL A 245 3.55 -12.11 -13.96
CA VAL A 245 4.89 -12.63 -13.63
C VAL A 245 5.93 -12.46 -14.74
N ASP A 246 5.49 -12.27 -16.00
CA ASP A 246 6.39 -12.07 -17.15
C ASP A 246 6.75 -10.59 -17.38
N VAL A 247 6.23 -9.69 -16.56
CA VAL A 247 6.48 -8.23 -16.62
C VAL A 247 7.12 -7.79 -15.30
N PRO A 248 8.45 -7.64 -15.26
CA PRO A 248 9.14 -7.20 -14.07
C PRO A 248 8.73 -5.77 -13.69
N ASN A 249 8.58 -5.53 -12.40
CA ASN A 249 8.28 -4.22 -11.84
C ASN A 249 9.52 -3.65 -11.18
N MET A 250 10.04 -2.56 -11.76
CA MET A 250 11.20 -1.83 -11.25
C MET A 250 10.74 -0.57 -10.54
N MET A 251 11.38 -0.24 -9.43
CA MET A 251 11.13 0.99 -8.67
C MET A 251 12.46 1.72 -8.41
N GLU A 252 13.15 2.07 -9.49
CA GLU A 252 14.49 2.67 -9.47
C GLU A 252 14.58 3.97 -8.63
N ASP A 253 13.43 4.65 -8.46
CA ASP A 253 13.31 5.88 -7.68
C ASP A 253 12.97 5.64 -6.19
N VAL A 254 12.88 4.38 -5.74
CA VAL A 254 12.55 4.05 -4.35
C VAL A 254 13.76 3.40 -3.68
N PRO A 255 14.46 4.11 -2.77
CA PRO A 255 15.62 3.58 -2.08
C PRO A 255 15.32 2.25 -1.35
N GLY A 256 16.14 1.23 -1.61
CA GLY A 256 15.97 -0.11 -1.05
C GLY A 256 14.99 -1.01 -1.82
N LEU A 257 14.37 -0.50 -2.88
CA LEU A 257 13.47 -1.22 -3.78
C LEU A 257 13.83 -0.98 -5.26
N GLU A 258 15.09 -0.63 -5.54
CA GLU A 258 15.60 -0.36 -6.90
C GLU A 258 15.57 -1.61 -7.79
N ASP A 259 15.62 -2.79 -7.17
CA ASP A 259 15.51 -4.07 -7.83
C ASP A 259 14.05 -4.43 -8.16
N GLU A 260 13.87 -5.54 -8.87
CA GLU A 260 12.54 -6.06 -9.18
C GLU A 260 11.71 -6.28 -7.91
N ILE A 261 10.50 -5.72 -7.89
CA ILE A 261 9.52 -5.95 -6.82
C ILE A 261 9.15 -7.43 -6.82
N ASN A 262 9.32 -8.07 -5.69
CA ASN A 262 9.03 -9.50 -5.50
C ASN A 262 8.08 -9.72 -4.31
N ASN A 263 7.73 -10.98 -4.06
CA ASN A 263 6.80 -11.34 -2.98
C ASN A 263 7.24 -10.87 -1.58
N ASN A 264 8.53 -10.66 -1.35
CA ASN A 264 9.06 -10.28 -0.03
C ASN A 264 9.00 -8.77 0.21
N SER A 265 8.95 -7.95 -0.86
CA SER A 265 8.90 -6.48 -0.75
C SER A 265 7.48 -5.91 -0.87
N VAL A 266 6.47 -6.76 -1.09
CA VAL A 266 5.08 -6.34 -1.29
C VAL A 266 4.23 -6.74 -0.10
N TYR A 267 3.67 -5.75 0.57
CA TYR A 267 2.57 -5.91 1.50
C TYR A 267 1.26 -5.64 0.78
N ILE A 268 0.37 -6.62 0.72
CA ILE A 268 -1.02 -6.39 0.29
C ILE A 268 -1.84 -6.13 1.54
N ARG A 269 -2.42 -4.94 1.63
CA ARG A 269 -3.28 -4.62 2.76
C ARG A 269 -4.46 -5.59 2.83
N TYR A 270 -4.77 -6.06 4.02
CA TYR A 270 -5.99 -6.82 4.21
C TYR A 270 -7.18 -5.85 4.14
N SER A 271 -8.07 -6.13 3.24
CA SER A 271 -9.26 -5.30 2.96
C SER A 271 -10.54 -6.12 2.92
N ALA A 272 -10.49 -7.37 3.42
CA ALA A 272 -11.71 -8.13 3.58
C ALA A 272 -12.68 -7.32 4.45
N GLN A 273 -13.88 -7.14 3.95
CA GLN A 273 -14.87 -6.25 4.53
C GLN A 273 -15.09 -6.50 6.03
N LYS A 274 -14.99 -7.76 6.47
CA LYS A 274 -15.13 -8.14 7.87
C LYS A 274 -13.94 -7.68 8.74
N SER A 275 -12.72 -7.81 8.26
CA SER A 275 -11.52 -7.37 8.98
C SER A 275 -11.40 -5.85 8.97
N PHE A 276 -11.81 -5.20 7.89
CA PHE A 276 -11.88 -3.75 7.79
C PHE A 276 -12.87 -3.17 8.80
N ASP A 277 -14.12 -3.64 8.82
CA ASP A 277 -15.13 -3.20 9.77
C ASP A 277 -14.73 -3.45 11.22
N ALA A 278 -14.05 -4.56 11.51
CA ALA A 278 -13.56 -4.88 12.84
C ALA A 278 -12.38 -3.99 13.27
N SER A 279 -11.44 -3.70 12.36
CA SER A 279 -10.33 -2.80 12.65
C SER A 279 -10.79 -1.35 12.83
N LEU A 280 -11.75 -0.88 12.05
CA LEU A 280 -12.37 0.43 12.24
C LEU A 280 -13.04 0.52 13.63
N LYS A 281 -13.78 -0.48 14.04
CA LYS A 281 -14.37 -0.54 15.40
C LYS A 281 -13.32 -0.51 16.49
N ALA A 282 -12.18 -1.20 16.28
CA ALA A 282 -11.09 -1.21 17.26
C ALA A 282 -10.37 0.15 17.39
N VAL A 283 -10.31 0.94 16.29
CA VAL A 283 -9.70 2.27 16.28
C VAL A 283 -10.62 3.31 16.92
N HIS A 284 -11.92 3.21 16.70
CA HIS A 284 -12.90 4.18 17.19
C HIS A 284 -13.46 3.85 18.59
N GLY A 285 -13.12 2.70 19.18
CA GLY A 285 -13.53 2.31 20.53
C GLY A 285 -14.94 1.79 20.58
#